data_f09c1ea8abbaaa18cdac482ca60083e7
#
_entry.id   f09c1ea8abbaaa18cdac482ca60083e7
#
_cell.length_a   1.000
_cell.length_b   1.000
_cell.length_c   1.000
_cell.angle_alpha   90.00
_cell.angle_beta   90.00
_cell.angle_gamma   90.00
#
_symmetry.space_group_name_H-M   'P 1'
#
loop_
_entity.id
_entity.type
_entity.pdbx_description
1 polymer ?
#
loop_
_entity_poly.entity_id
_entity_poly.type
_entity_poly.pdbx_seq_one_letter_code
_entity_poly.pdbx_strand_id
1 'polypeptide(L)'
;RCLVGSEMCIRDSMRTIHFLPRTKQIKVAKETLEIYGPIALRVGMQKVRGELEDLAFKCLHPLRAEMIESAIKKASGGRKKIVYKIRKEIKKHLSRSDILSTVQGREKNISSIYKKIKTKQKPFSEILDVYGFRIIVNSVEDCYRSLGLIHNFYKPIEGRFKDYIAIPKSNGYQALHTTLLAIDSIPIEVQIQTKSMELIAENGICAHSHYKTEDFDKNFHVGNWMTGLEELHQKSVNSEDFLESVKTDLVSDEVYVFSPKGEIFNLRSGSTPVDFAYAVHTDLGNSVSGCKINRKYAPLNVQLESGQTVEIETSKNAIIDPAWLNFVATSKAVSYTHLTLPTNSGV
;
A
#
# COMPACT_ATOMS: atom_id res chain seq x y z
N ARG A 1 -8.37 -22.77 5.83
CA ARG A 1 -8.07 -22.36 7.22
C ARG A 1 -6.69 -21.73 7.25
N CYS A 2 -6.49 -20.66 7.31
CA CYS A 2 -6.82 -19.30 7.34
C CYS A 2 -5.51 -18.52 7.59
N LEU A 3 -5.01 -17.77 6.62
CA LEU A 3 -3.91 -16.80 6.76
C LEU A 3 -4.08 -15.94 8.03
N VAL A 4 -5.30 -15.60 8.40
CA VAL A 4 -5.68 -14.83 9.60
C VAL A 4 -5.27 -15.52 10.92
N GLY A 5 -5.35 -16.83 11.02
CA GLY A 5 -4.90 -17.56 12.21
C GLY A 5 -3.39 -17.56 12.37
N SER A 6 -2.65 -17.68 11.27
CA SER A 6 -1.18 -17.65 11.29
C SER A 6 -0.63 -16.26 11.61
N GLU A 7 -1.25 -15.18 11.15
CA GLU A 7 -0.83 -13.80 11.44
C GLU A 7 -1.03 -13.42 12.91
N MET A 8 -2.10 -13.88 13.53
CA MET A 8 -2.28 -13.72 14.99
C MET A 8 -1.20 -14.49 15.77
N CYS A 9 -0.89 -15.73 15.36
CA CYS A 9 0.19 -16.51 15.95
C CYS A 9 1.57 -15.85 15.79
N ILE A 10 1.84 -15.24 14.63
CA ILE A 10 3.10 -14.52 14.35
C ILE A 10 3.19 -13.27 15.22
N ARG A 11 2.12 -12.50 15.35
CA ARG A 11 2.08 -11.33 16.21
C ARG A 11 2.39 -11.70 17.67
N ASP A 12 1.78 -12.75 18.19
CA ASP A 12 1.99 -13.20 19.56
C ASP A 12 3.42 -13.77 19.73
N SER A 13 3.96 -14.46 18.73
CA SER A 13 5.35 -14.88 18.68
C SER A 13 6.31 -13.69 18.68
N MET A 14 5.99 -12.62 17.96
CA MET A 14 6.80 -11.40 17.95
C MET A 14 6.74 -10.63 19.27
N ARG A 15 5.62 -10.65 19.99
CA ARG A 15 5.49 -10.07 21.33
C ARG A 15 6.35 -10.80 22.37
N THR A 16 6.54 -12.08 22.18
CA THR A 16 7.31 -12.97 23.07
C THR A 16 8.73 -13.26 22.53
N ILE A 17 9.18 -12.58 21.49
CA ILE A 17 10.47 -12.84 20.80
C ILE A 17 11.68 -12.74 21.74
N HIS A 18 11.59 -11.95 22.80
CA HIS A 18 12.65 -11.73 23.77
C HIS A 18 13.02 -12.99 24.58
N PHE A 19 12.16 -14.00 24.63
CA PHE A 19 12.46 -15.30 25.25
C PHE A 19 13.35 -16.21 24.39
N LEU A 20 13.53 -15.89 23.10
CA LEU A 20 14.36 -16.68 22.19
C LEU A 20 15.85 -16.29 22.27
N PRO A 21 16.78 -17.20 21.92
CA PRO A 21 18.20 -16.86 21.72
C PRO A 21 18.36 -15.75 20.67
N ARG A 22 19.35 -14.86 20.84
CA ARG A 22 19.56 -13.68 20.00
C ARG A 22 19.63 -13.98 18.50
N THR A 23 20.28 -15.07 18.10
CA THR A 23 20.37 -15.51 16.72
C THR A 23 19.01 -15.82 16.11
N LYS A 24 18.13 -16.50 16.86
CA LYS A 24 16.75 -16.79 16.45
C LYS A 24 15.90 -15.52 16.41
N GLN A 25 16.08 -14.61 17.39
CA GLN A 25 15.38 -13.31 17.38
C GLN A 25 15.63 -12.54 16.09
N ILE A 26 16.91 -12.43 15.67
CA ILE A 26 17.30 -11.71 14.45
C ILE A 26 16.68 -12.36 13.21
N LYS A 27 16.71 -13.70 13.12
CA LYS A 27 16.13 -14.44 11.99
C LYS A 27 14.62 -14.19 11.88
N VAL A 28 13.88 -14.38 12.96
CA VAL A 28 12.42 -14.20 12.99
C VAL A 28 12.04 -12.75 12.73
N ALA A 29 12.79 -11.77 13.26
CA ALA A 29 12.52 -10.37 13.03
C ALA A 29 12.76 -9.95 11.57
N LYS A 30 13.79 -10.48 10.89
CA LYS A 30 14.03 -10.27 9.46
C LYS A 30 12.90 -10.88 8.62
N GLU A 31 12.55 -12.13 8.89
CA GLU A 31 11.46 -12.83 8.22
C GLU A 31 10.13 -12.07 8.39
N THR A 32 9.87 -11.53 9.57
CA THR A 32 8.70 -10.69 9.82
C THR A 32 8.66 -9.44 8.95
N LEU A 33 9.79 -8.76 8.74
CA LEU A 33 9.85 -7.56 7.90
C LEU A 33 9.80 -7.89 6.40
N GLU A 34 10.37 -9.02 5.99
CA GLU A 34 10.48 -9.40 4.58
C GLU A 34 9.24 -10.11 4.05
N ILE A 35 8.52 -10.82 4.91
CA ILE A 35 7.37 -11.67 4.50
C ILE A 35 6.08 -11.21 5.17
N TYR A 36 5.99 -11.31 6.50
CA TYR A 36 4.72 -11.13 7.21
C TYR A 36 4.21 -9.68 7.22
N GLY A 37 5.10 -8.70 7.31
CA GLY A 37 4.74 -7.29 7.20
C GLY A 37 4.13 -6.94 5.83
N PRO A 38 4.79 -7.29 4.71
CA PRO A 38 4.24 -7.15 3.37
C PRO A 38 2.93 -7.93 3.15
N ILE A 39 2.81 -9.17 3.63
CA ILE A 39 1.55 -9.93 3.57
C ILE A 39 0.44 -9.17 4.29
N ALA A 40 0.67 -8.73 5.54
CA ALA A 40 -0.31 -7.97 6.30
C ALA A 40 -0.72 -6.67 5.59
N LEU A 41 0.20 -6.02 4.85
CA LEU A 41 -0.11 -4.88 3.99
C LEU A 41 -1.03 -5.29 2.84
N ARG A 42 -0.71 -6.39 2.15
CA ARG A 42 -1.44 -6.87 0.97
C ARG A 42 -2.88 -7.27 1.33
N VAL A 43 -3.07 -7.94 2.46
CA VAL A 43 -4.41 -8.32 2.97
C VAL A 43 -5.11 -7.17 3.71
N GLY A 44 -4.54 -5.97 3.76
CA GLY A 44 -5.15 -4.76 4.31
C GLY A 44 -5.09 -4.61 5.83
N MET A 45 -4.40 -5.50 6.57
CA MET A 45 -4.32 -5.49 8.04
C MET A 45 -3.32 -4.47 8.58
N GLN A 46 -3.61 -3.18 8.41
CA GLN A 46 -2.67 -2.08 8.72
C GLN A 46 -2.24 -2.03 10.19
N LYS A 47 -3.12 -2.39 11.12
CA LYS A 47 -2.82 -2.40 12.56
C LYS A 47 -1.83 -3.50 12.92
N VAL A 48 -2.07 -4.72 12.42
CA VAL A 48 -1.17 -5.87 12.62
C VAL A 48 0.19 -5.60 11.97
N ARG A 49 0.19 -5.11 10.73
CA ARG A 49 1.41 -4.70 10.04
C ARG A 49 2.25 -3.72 10.86
N GLY A 50 1.61 -2.64 11.35
CA GLY A 50 2.32 -1.61 12.13
C GLY A 50 2.96 -2.18 13.40
N GLU A 51 2.25 -3.05 14.10
CA GLU A 51 2.76 -3.72 15.30
C GLU A 51 3.92 -4.67 14.96
N LEU A 52 3.80 -5.49 13.93
CA LEU A 52 4.84 -6.41 13.47
C LEU A 52 6.12 -5.66 13.07
N GLU A 53 5.98 -4.60 12.27
CA GLU A 53 7.12 -3.77 11.86
C GLU A 53 7.82 -3.09 13.05
N ASP A 54 7.06 -2.61 14.04
CA ASP A 54 7.63 -1.96 15.23
C ASP A 54 8.35 -2.97 16.14
N LEU A 55 7.77 -4.14 16.39
CA LEU A 55 8.40 -5.20 17.17
C LEU A 55 9.68 -5.72 16.51
N ALA A 56 9.63 -5.95 15.20
CA ALA A 56 10.80 -6.39 14.44
C ALA A 56 11.90 -5.30 14.42
N PHE A 57 11.52 -4.04 14.26
CA PHE A 57 12.47 -2.92 14.31
C PHE A 57 13.15 -2.79 15.67
N LYS A 58 12.38 -2.88 16.76
CA LYS A 58 12.93 -2.89 18.13
C LYS A 58 13.90 -4.05 18.37
N CYS A 59 13.57 -5.20 17.84
CA CYS A 59 14.44 -6.37 17.90
C CYS A 59 15.75 -6.19 17.11
N LEU A 60 15.69 -5.71 15.88
CA LEU A 60 16.86 -5.57 15.01
C LEU A 60 17.74 -4.37 15.37
N HIS A 61 17.14 -3.27 15.79
CA HIS A 61 17.82 -1.99 16.05
C HIS A 61 17.45 -1.39 17.41
N PRO A 62 17.73 -2.08 18.53
CA PRO A 62 17.27 -1.68 19.86
C PRO A 62 17.70 -0.25 20.25
N LEU A 63 18.98 0.09 20.05
CA LEU A 63 19.51 1.43 20.38
C LEU A 63 18.84 2.53 19.53
N ARG A 64 18.59 2.30 18.26
CA ARG A 64 17.90 3.26 17.39
C ARG A 64 16.44 3.43 17.79
N ALA A 65 15.75 2.34 18.15
CA ALA A 65 14.39 2.37 18.63
C ALA A 65 14.28 3.19 19.92
N GLU A 66 15.20 2.96 20.85
CA GLU A 66 15.26 3.67 22.14
C GLU A 66 15.52 5.17 21.97
N MET A 67 16.44 5.53 21.05
CA MET A 67 16.70 6.94 20.69
C MET A 67 15.44 7.61 20.11
N ILE A 68 14.73 6.94 19.19
CA ILE A 68 13.50 7.46 18.59
C ILE A 68 12.40 7.60 19.64
N GLU A 69 12.20 6.61 20.50
CA GLU A 69 11.22 6.66 21.60
C GLU A 69 11.53 7.79 22.58
N SER A 70 12.78 7.94 22.96
CA SER A 70 13.22 9.02 23.87
C SER A 70 12.99 10.40 23.24
N ALA A 71 13.29 10.55 21.95
CA ALA A 71 13.04 11.80 21.22
C ALA A 71 11.53 12.10 21.10
N ILE A 72 10.70 11.07 20.83
CA ILE A 72 9.25 11.21 20.82
C ILE A 72 8.75 11.64 22.20
N LYS A 73 9.20 11.00 23.29
CA LYS A 73 8.84 11.36 24.66
C LYS A 73 9.23 12.80 25.02
N LYS A 74 10.45 13.21 24.71
CA LYS A 74 10.92 14.60 24.94
C LYS A 74 10.09 15.62 24.16
N ALA A 75 9.75 15.29 22.89
CA ALA A 75 8.94 16.14 22.07
C ALA A 75 7.45 16.14 22.49
N SER A 76 6.95 15.13 23.19
CA SER A 76 5.52 14.97 23.48
C SER A 76 4.99 15.89 24.59
N GLY A 77 5.83 16.42 25.47
CA GLY A 77 5.39 17.26 26.61
C GLY A 77 4.65 18.54 26.21
N GLY A 78 5.16 19.30 25.23
CA GLY A 78 4.48 20.47 24.68
C GLY A 78 3.44 20.13 23.59
N ARG A 79 3.64 19.01 22.91
CA ARG A 79 2.85 18.59 21.75
C ARG A 79 1.46 18.09 22.11
N LYS A 80 1.27 17.43 23.25
CA LYS A 80 -0.06 16.97 23.72
C LYS A 80 -1.06 18.11 23.80
N LYS A 81 -0.65 19.30 24.25
CA LYS A 81 -1.50 20.49 24.33
C LYS A 81 -1.91 20.97 22.93
N ILE A 82 -0.97 21.01 21.98
CA ILE A 82 -1.21 21.43 20.59
C ILE A 82 -2.16 20.46 19.90
N VAL A 83 -1.89 19.14 19.99
CA VAL A 83 -2.74 18.10 19.43
C VAL A 83 -4.16 18.17 20.01
N TYR A 84 -4.29 18.36 21.31
CA TYR A 84 -5.60 18.53 21.95
C TYR A 84 -6.33 19.77 21.45
N LYS A 85 -5.63 20.92 21.30
CA LYS A 85 -6.20 22.16 20.80
C LYS A 85 -6.70 22.00 19.36
N ILE A 86 -5.87 21.48 18.46
CA ILE A 86 -6.23 21.23 17.05
C ILE A 86 -7.42 20.27 16.96
N ARG A 87 -7.38 19.15 17.69
CA ARG A 87 -8.47 18.19 17.74
C ARG A 87 -9.80 18.83 18.15
N LYS A 88 -9.76 19.67 19.20
CA LYS A 88 -10.95 20.40 19.69
C LYS A 88 -11.48 21.38 18.67
N GLU A 89 -10.61 22.10 17.97
CA GLU A 89 -10.99 23.03 16.89
C GLU A 89 -11.62 22.29 15.72
N ILE A 90 -10.97 21.25 15.19
CA ILE A 90 -11.53 20.43 14.09
C ILE A 90 -12.92 19.92 14.48
N LYS A 91 -13.05 19.31 15.67
CA LYS A 91 -14.34 18.79 16.15
C LYS A 91 -15.40 19.89 16.25
N LYS A 92 -15.05 21.08 16.73
CA LYS A 92 -15.95 22.22 16.85
C LYS A 92 -16.45 22.70 15.48
N HIS A 93 -15.56 22.79 14.50
CA HIS A 93 -15.93 23.23 13.15
C HIS A 93 -16.84 22.21 12.42
N LEU A 94 -16.52 20.93 12.53
CA LEU A 94 -17.37 19.87 11.95
C LEU A 94 -18.77 19.83 12.60
N SER A 95 -18.83 19.93 13.93
CA SER A 95 -20.13 19.95 14.65
C SER A 95 -20.99 21.16 14.31
N ARG A 96 -20.39 22.33 14.00
CA ARG A 96 -21.14 23.53 13.58
C ARG A 96 -21.79 23.40 12.18
N SER A 97 -21.29 22.47 11.39
CA SER A 97 -21.80 22.17 10.05
C SER A 97 -22.62 20.88 10.01
N ASP A 98 -23.14 20.47 11.18
CA ASP A 98 -23.99 19.27 11.37
C ASP A 98 -23.33 17.95 10.88
N ILE A 99 -21.99 17.87 10.94
CA ILE A 99 -21.27 16.65 10.61
C ILE A 99 -20.94 15.91 11.91
N LEU A 100 -21.58 14.76 12.10
CA LEU A 100 -21.27 13.84 13.18
C LEU A 100 -19.92 13.17 12.90
N SER A 101 -18.92 13.52 13.70
CA SER A 101 -17.55 13.04 13.49
C SER A 101 -16.84 12.65 14.77
N THR A 102 -15.96 11.65 14.66
CA THR A 102 -14.98 11.30 15.71
C THR A 102 -13.60 11.74 15.23
N VAL A 103 -12.94 12.61 15.99
CA VAL A 103 -11.59 13.09 15.67
C VAL A 103 -10.60 12.45 16.63
N GLN A 104 -9.65 11.68 16.10
CA GLN A 104 -8.62 10.98 16.86
C GLN A 104 -7.24 11.47 16.47
N GLY A 105 -6.32 11.61 17.44
CA GLY A 105 -4.90 11.77 17.15
C GLY A 105 -4.32 10.41 16.74
N ARG A 106 -3.54 10.38 15.67
CA ARG A 106 -2.86 9.17 15.22
C ARG A 106 -1.39 9.24 15.60
N GLU A 107 -0.94 8.29 16.39
CA GLU A 107 0.48 8.10 16.65
C GLU A 107 1.13 7.41 15.43
N LYS A 108 2.33 7.85 15.08
CA LYS A 108 3.10 7.21 13.99
C LYS A 108 3.95 6.09 14.55
N ASN A 109 3.99 4.98 13.83
CA ASN A 109 4.82 3.83 14.14
C ASN A 109 6.31 4.21 14.08
N ILE A 110 7.12 3.73 15.03
CA ILE A 110 8.55 4.01 15.16
C ILE A 110 9.30 3.56 13.90
N SER A 111 8.98 2.39 13.39
CA SER A 111 9.50 1.84 12.14
C SER A 111 9.24 2.76 10.95
N SER A 112 8.03 3.33 10.85
CA SER A 112 7.66 4.29 9.79
C SER A 112 8.43 5.61 9.90
N ILE A 113 8.68 6.09 11.11
CA ILE A 113 9.52 7.28 11.36
C ILE A 113 10.94 7.01 10.89
N TYR A 114 11.52 5.88 11.29
CA TYR A 114 12.88 5.50 10.87
C TYR A 114 13.01 5.35 9.34
N LYS A 115 12.06 4.69 8.68
CA LYS A 115 12.02 4.59 7.21
C LYS A 115 12.03 5.98 6.56
N LYS A 116 11.26 6.93 7.08
CA LYS A 116 11.22 8.32 6.56
C LYS A 116 12.54 9.07 6.78
N ILE A 117 13.20 8.87 7.92
CA ILE A 117 14.54 9.45 8.18
C ILE A 117 15.53 8.96 7.13
N LYS A 118 15.57 7.64 6.91
CA LYS A 118 16.51 7.00 5.99
C LYS A 118 16.26 7.40 4.53
N THR A 119 14.97 7.48 4.10
CA THR A 119 14.60 7.71 2.69
C THR A 119 14.67 9.19 2.32
N LYS A 120 14.29 10.10 3.23
CA LYS A 120 14.17 11.53 2.91
C LYS A 120 15.39 12.36 3.32
N GLN A 121 16.36 11.76 4.01
CA GLN A 121 17.56 12.43 4.56
C GLN A 121 17.24 13.74 5.32
N LYS A 122 16.02 13.83 5.86
CA LYS A 122 15.55 15.00 6.60
C LYS A 122 15.91 14.88 8.08
N PRO A 123 16.24 16.01 8.76
CA PRO A 123 16.51 15.99 10.18
C PRO A 123 15.31 15.46 10.95
N PHE A 124 15.61 14.78 12.06
CA PHE A 124 14.62 14.11 12.91
C PHE A 124 13.51 15.07 13.39
N SER A 125 13.83 16.33 13.66
CA SER A 125 12.89 17.38 14.04
C SER A 125 11.78 17.60 13.01
N GLU A 126 12.12 17.64 11.72
CA GLU A 126 11.14 17.88 10.65
C GLU A 126 10.20 16.67 10.42
N ILE A 127 10.65 15.47 10.78
CA ILE A 127 9.83 14.24 10.61
C ILE A 127 8.87 14.06 11.77
N LEU A 128 9.27 14.50 12.97
CA LEU A 128 8.43 14.46 14.16
C LEU A 128 7.35 15.55 14.19
N ASP A 129 7.50 16.61 13.38
CA ASP A 129 6.58 17.74 13.40
C ASP A 129 5.26 17.50 12.65
N VAL A 130 5.14 16.39 11.92
CA VAL A 130 3.88 16.06 11.25
C VAL A 130 2.96 15.29 12.19
N TYR A 131 1.95 15.96 12.73
CA TYR A 131 0.89 15.35 13.53
C TYR A 131 -0.14 14.68 12.61
N GLY A 132 -0.52 13.44 12.94
CA GLY A 132 -1.58 12.73 12.24
C GLY A 132 -2.92 12.86 12.97
N PHE A 133 -3.97 13.16 12.23
CA PHE A 133 -5.34 13.13 12.71
C PHE A 133 -6.17 12.21 11.83
N ARG A 134 -7.07 11.46 12.47
CA ARG A 134 -8.07 10.66 11.77
C ARG A 134 -9.45 11.22 12.09
N ILE A 135 -10.22 11.48 11.06
CA ILE A 135 -11.60 11.96 11.15
C ILE A 135 -12.49 10.87 10.60
N ILE A 136 -13.37 10.37 11.45
CA ILE A 136 -14.28 9.30 11.11
C ILE A 136 -15.68 9.90 11.05
N VAL A 137 -16.33 9.73 9.90
CA VAL A 137 -17.69 10.23 9.61
C VAL A 137 -18.62 9.08 9.23
N ASN A 138 -19.90 9.37 8.98
CA ASN A 138 -20.89 8.34 8.72
C ASN A 138 -21.02 7.98 7.23
N SER A 139 -20.82 8.94 6.31
CA SER A 139 -21.03 8.76 4.87
C SER A 139 -19.85 9.26 4.04
N VAL A 140 -19.76 8.80 2.79
CA VAL A 140 -18.77 9.27 1.81
C VAL A 140 -18.97 10.75 1.52
N GLU A 141 -20.23 11.21 1.41
CA GLU A 141 -20.55 12.61 1.24
C GLU A 141 -19.98 13.47 2.38
N ASP A 142 -20.15 13.02 3.62
CA ASP A 142 -19.58 13.71 4.78
C ASP A 142 -18.05 13.72 4.77
N CYS A 143 -17.38 12.75 4.15
CA CYS A 143 -15.93 12.80 3.95
C CYS A 143 -15.52 14.03 3.11
N TYR A 144 -16.17 14.23 1.96
CA TYR A 144 -15.86 15.36 1.07
C TYR A 144 -16.30 16.70 1.66
N ARG A 145 -17.46 16.75 2.34
CA ARG A 145 -17.90 17.95 3.07
C ARG A 145 -16.91 18.32 4.17
N SER A 146 -16.43 17.33 4.94
CA SER A 146 -15.40 17.55 5.97
C SER A 146 -14.11 18.07 5.38
N LEU A 147 -13.67 17.54 4.23
CA LEU A 147 -12.47 18.01 3.53
C LEU A 147 -12.59 19.49 3.17
N GLY A 148 -13.70 19.89 2.53
CA GLY A 148 -13.95 21.29 2.15
C GLY A 148 -13.95 22.24 3.34
N LEU A 149 -14.61 21.85 4.45
CA LEU A 149 -14.63 22.63 5.68
C LEU A 149 -13.22 22.80 6.27
N ILE A 150 -12.45 21.73 6.35
CA ILE A 150 -11.10 21.78 6.94
C ILE A 150 -10.15 22.60 6.06
N HIS A 151 -10.25 22.52 4.73
CA HIS A 151 -9.47 23.34 3.81
C HIS A 151 -9.80 24.84 3.89
N ASN A 152 -11.01 25.21 4.33
CA ASN A 152 -11.36 26.59 4.61
C ASN A 152 -10.67 27.15 5.86
N PHE A 153 -10.41 26.30 6.86
CA PHE A 153 -9.76 26.73 8.12
C PHE A 153 -8.25 26.62 8.09
N TYR A 154 -7.73 25.58 7.44
CA TYR A 154 -6.30 25.29 7.36
C TYR A 154 -5.87 25.20 5.90
N LYS A 155 -4.83 25.93 5.54
CA LYS A 155 -4.33 25.91 4.16
C LYS A 155 -3.71 24.57 3.80
N PRO A 156 -4.17 23.93 2.72
CA PRO A 156 -3.56 22.68 2.24
C PRO A 156 -2.17 22.95 1.64
N ILE A 157 -1.26 22.01 1.83
CA ILE A 157 0.05 22.00 1.19
C ILE A 157 -0.14 21.37 -0.21
N GLU A 158 0.30 22.10 -1.24
CA GLU A 158 0.20 21.67 -2.64
C GLU A 158 0.89 20.33 -2.88
N GLY A 159 0.29 19.47 -3.73
CA GLY A 159 0.79 18.15 -4.04
C GLY A 159 0.69 17.12 -2.91
N ARG A 160 0.05 17.47 -1.78
CA ARG A 160 -0.09 16.59 -0.61
C ARG A 160 -1.50 16.05 -0.40
N PHE A 161 -2.41 16.31 -1.31
CA PHE A 161 -3.75 15.73 -1.32
C PHE A 161 -3.74 14.40 -2.09
N LYS A 162 -4.44 13.39 -1.55
CA LYS A 162 -4.65 12.09 -2.21
C LYS A 162 -6.05 11.60 -1.90
N ASP A 163 -6.78 11.28 -2.95
CA ASP A 163 -8.13 10.73 -2.88
C ASP A 163 -8.09 9.21 -3.10
N TYR A 164 -8.09 8.47 -2.00
CA TYR A 164 -8.20 7.02 -2.03
C TYR A 164 -9.64 6.53 -1.84
N ILE A 165 -10.65 7.43 -1.84
CA ILE A 165 -12.06 7.05 -1.91
C ILE A 165 -12.43 6.84 -3.37
N ALA A 166 -12.10 7.82 -4.22
CA ALA A 166 -12.34 7.73 -5.66
C ALA A 166 -11.46 6.67 -6.33
N ILE A 167 -10.20 6.53 -5.89
CA ILE A 167 -9.24 5.54 -6.40
C ILE A 167 -8.69 4.73 -5.23
N PRO A 168 -9.38 3.65 -4.81
CA PRO A 168 -8.95 2.79 -3.72
C PRO A 168 -7.59 2.16 -4.00
N LYS A 169 -6.84 1.86 -2.93
CA LYS A 169 -5.63 1.06 -3.07
C LYS A 169 -5.98 -0.40 -3.36
N SER A 170 -5.05 -1.15 -3.95
CA SER A 170 -5.21 -2.57 -4.26
C SER A 170 -5.59 -3.44 -3.06
N ASN A 171 -5.21 -3.03 -1.86
CA ASN A 171 -5.59 -3.69 -0.61
C ASN A 171 -6.94 -3.21 -0.04
N GLY A 172 -7.76 -2.53 -0.83
CA GLY A 172 -9.08 -2.02 -0.43
C GLY A 172 -9.05 -0.82 0.52
N TYR A 173 -7.89 -0.24 0.80
CA TYR A 173 -7.80 0.93 1.66
C TYR A 173 -8.41 2.17 0.99
N GLN A 174 -9.34 2.82 1.69
CA GLN A 174 -10.01 4.04 1.27
C GLN A 174 -9.91 5.12 2.35
N ALA A 175 -9.54 6.33 1.97
CA ALA A 175 -9.56 7.54 2.79
C ALA A 175 -9.19 8.76 1.95
N LEU A 176 -9.60 9.96 2.38
CA LEU A 176 -9.02 11.21 1.88
C LEU A 176 -7.80 11.55 2.74
N HIS A 177 -6.67 11.80 2.10
CA HIS A 177 -5.44 12.24 2.77
C HIS A 177 -5.12 13.68 2.38
N THR A 178 -4.91 14.53 3.35
CA THR A 178 -4.46 15.90 3.10
C THR A 178 -3.44 16.31 4.14
N THR A 179 -2.48 17.16 3.74
CA THR A 179 -1.53 17.78 4.66
C THR A 179 -1.80 19.27 4.70
N LEU A 180 -1.97 19.80 5.89
CA LEU A 180 -2.43 21.17 6.15
C LEU A 180 -1.44 21.91 7.03
N LEU A 181 -1.41 23.21 6.91
CA LEU A 181 -0.74 24.09 7.87
C LEU A 181 -1.74 24.52 8.93
N ALA A 182 -1.55 24.03 10.17
CA ALA A 182 -2.37 24.37 11.32
C ALA A 182 -1.81 25.59 12.08
N ILE A 183 -2.20 25.74 13.33
CA ILE A 183 -1.74 26.82 14.23
C ILE A 183 -0.21 26.84 14.24
N ASP A 184 0.37 28.05 14.23
CA ASP A 184 1.81 28.30 14.21
C ASP A 184 2.54 27.66 13.01
N SER A 185 1.83 27.54 11.87
CA SER A 185 2.34 26.90 10.64
C SER A 185 2.83 25.47 10.80
N ILE A 186 2.31 24.76 11.83
CA ILE A 186 2.66 23.37 12.06
C ILE A 186 1.98 22.48 11.02
N PRO A 187 2.73 21.66 10.27
CA PRO A 187 2.14 20.73 9.31
C PRO A 187 1.41 19.59 10.03
N ILE A 188 0.15 19.38 9.66
CA ILE A 188 -0.68 18.27 10.14
C ILE A 188 -1.13 17.39 8.97
N GLU A 189 -1.09 16.10 9.15
CA GLU A 189 -1.65 15.12 8.21
C GLU A 189 -3.06 14.72 8.68
N VAL A 190 -4.06 14.91 7.84
CA VAL A 190 -5.44 14.57 8.15
C VAL A 190 -5.90 13.45 7.22
N GLN A 191 -6.45 12.40 7.82
CA GLN A 191 -7.08 11.28 7.12
C GLN A 191 -8.57 11.32 7.43
N ILE A 192 -9.41 11.34 6.39
CA ILE A 192 -10.86 11.38 6.54
C ILE A 192 -11.43 10.11 5.91
N GLN A 193 -12.25 9.40 6.63
CA GLN A 193 -12.81 8.11 6.22
C GLN A 193 -14.14 7.84 6.93
N THR A 194 -14.92 6.91 6.40
CA THR A 194 -16.12 6.42 7.07
C THR A 194 -15.78 5.35 8.11
N LYS A 195 -16.75 5.00 8.96
CA LYS A 195 -16.59 3.89 9.91
C LYS A 195 -16.33 2.55 9.23
N SER A 196 -16.98 2.29 8.10
CA SER A 196 -16.77 1.08 7.32
C SER A 196 -15.35 1.03 6.72
N MET A 197 -14.87 2.15 6.16
CA MET A 197 -13.50 2.26 5.65
C MET A 197 -12.44 2.09 6.75
N GLU A 198 -12.70 2.60 7.97
CA GLU A 198 -11.81 2.38 9.13
C GLU A 198 -11.72 0.91 9.50
N LEU A 199 -12.86 0.20 9.57
CA LEU A 199 -12.89 -1.24 9.86
C LEU A 199 -12.10 -2.05 8.83
N ILE A 200 -12.25 -1.72 7.54
CA ILE A 200 -11.50 -2.35 6.46
C ILE A 200 -10.00 -2.04 6.59
N ALA A 201 -9.66 -0.77 6.89
CA ALA A 201 -8.26 -0.37 7.07
C ALA A 201 -7.58 -1.02 8.28
N GLU A 202 -8.34 -1.37 9.33
CA GLU A 202 -7.80 -2.02 10.53
C GLU A 202 -7.71 -3.55 10.42
N ASN A 203 -8.76 -4.17 9.88
CA ASN A 203 -8.94 -5.62 9.87
C ASN A 203 -8.72 -6.26 8.49
N GLY A 204 -8.60 -5.45 7.43
CA GLY A 204 -8.39 -5.95 6.09
C GLY A 204 -9.48 -6.92 5.64
N ILE A 205 -9.06 -7.99 4.98
CA ILE A 205 -9.95 -9.04 4.46
C ILE A 205 -10.80 -9.73 5.54
N CYS A 206 -10.35 -9.66 6.81
CA CYS A 206 -11.10 -10.23 7.95
C CYS A 206 -12.38 -9.46 8.25
N ALA A 207 -12.46 -8.18 7.87
CA ALA A 207 -13.69 -7.41 8.01
C ALA A 207 -14.82 -7.98 7.15
N HIS A 208 -14.47 -8.69 6.07
CA HIS A 208 -15.39 -9.27 5.10
C HIS A 208 -16.33 -10.34 5.69
N SER A 209 -15.85 -11.12 6.66
CA SER A 209 -16.68 -12.18 7.28
C SER A 209 -17.82 -11.63 8.14
N HIS A 210 -17.74 -10.33 8.51
CA HIS A 210 -18.74 -9.67 9.35
C HIS A 210 -19.71 -8.75 8.59
N TYR A 211 -19.36 -8.30 7.37
CA TYR A 211 -20.16 -7.39 6.57
C TYR A 211 -20.23 -7.84 5.11
N LYS A 212 -21.26 -8.62 4.76
CA LYS A 212 -21.62 -8.92 3.37
C LYS A 212 -22.27 -7.67 2.75
N THR A 213 -21.47 -6.81 2.12
CA THR A 213 -21.98 -5.76 1.24
C THR A 213 -21.58 -6.08 -0.19
N GLU A 214 -22.55 -6.18 -1.10
CA GLU A 214 -22.37 -6.56 -2.51
C GLU A 214 -21.42 -5.65 -3.30
N ASP A 215 -21.23 -4.41 -2.85
CA ASP A 215 -20.31 -3.44 -3.47
C ASP A 215 -18.84 -3.69 -3.18
N PHE A 216 -18.52 -4.55 -2.21
CA PHE A 216 -17.15 -4.80 -1.77
C PHE A 216 -16.41 -5.79 -2.68
N ASP A 217 -17.12 -6.75 -3.25
CA ASP A 217 -16.54 -7.81 -4.09
C ASP A 217 -15.94 -7.28 -5.40
N LYS A 218 -16.44 -6.16 -5.91
CA LYS A 218 -15.99 -5.60 -7.21
C LYS A 218 -14.63 -4.90 -7.15
N ASN A 219 -14.19 -4.46 -5.98
CA ASN A 219 -13.00 -3.62 -5.81
C ASN A 219 -11.83 -4.31 -5.08
N PHE A 220 -11.99 -5.56 -4.64
CA PHE A 220 -11.01 -6.22 -3.80
C PHE A 220 -10.18 -7.26 -4.58
N HIS A 221 -9.01 -6.84 -5.05
CA HIS A 221 -8.09 -7.68 -5.84
C HIS A 221 -7.35 -8.77 -5.03
N VAL A 222 -7.63 -8.93 -3.72
CA VAL A 222 -6.96 -9.94 -2.90
C VAL A 222 -7.34 -11.35 -3.30
N GLY A 223 -8.57 -11.58 -3.80
CA GLY A 223 -8.98 -12.87 -4.34
C GLY A 223 -8.08 -13.30 -5.49
N ASN A 224 -7.82 -12.42 -6.44
CA ASN A 224 -6.95 -12.68 -7.57
C ASN A 224 -5.50 -12.94 -7.14
N TRP A 225 -5.01 -12.24 -6.10
CA TRP A 225 -3.68 -12.47 -5.55
C TRP A 225 -3.58 -13.82 -4.83
N MET A 226 -4.60 -14.23 -4.08
CA MET A 226 -4.65 -15.54 -3.43
C MET A 226 -4.64 -16.67 -4.45
N THR A 227 -5.41 -16.55 -5.53
CA THR A 227 -5.39 -17.51 -6.65
C THR A 227 -4.01 -17.53 -7.32
N GLY A 228 -3.38 -16.35 -7.52
CA GLY A 228 -2.02 -16.27 -8.04
C GLY A 228 -0.98 -16.96 -7.14
N LEU A 229 -1.12 -16.86 -5.81
CA LEU A 229 -0.27 -17.60 -4.86
C LEU A 229 -0.46 -19.11 -4.94
N GLU A 230 -1.70 -19.58 -5.12
CA GLU A 230 -1.99 -21.01 -5.32
C GLU A 230 -1.36 -21.53 -6.62
N GLU A 231 -1.44 -20.77 -7.71
CA GLU A 231 -0.79 -21.07 -8.97
C GLU A 231 0.75 -21.08 -8.84
N LEU A 232 1.33 -20.13 -8.14
CA LEU A 232 2.77 -20.08 -7.87
C LEU A 232 3.21 -21.29 -7.03
N HIS A 233 2.43 -21.67 -6.03
CA HIS A 233 2.73 -22.83 -5.21
C HIS A 233 2.70 -24.13 -6.01
N GLN A 234 1.75 -24.30 -6.95
CA GLN A 234 1.66 -25.46 -7.82
C GLN A 234 2.81 -25.54 -8.85
N LYS A 235 3.36 -24.39 -9.27
CA LYS A 235 4.45 -24.30 -10.25
C LYS A 235 5.85 -24.32 -9.63
N SER A 236 5.97 -24.09 -8.33
CA SER A 236 7.27 -24.03 -7.64
C SER A 236 7.81 -25.44 -7.42
N VAL A 237 9.08 -25.66 -7.79
CA VAL A 237 9.76 -26.95 -7.67
C VAL A 237 10.14 -27.24 -6.21
N ASN A 238 10.41 -26.18 -5.43
CA ASN A 238 10.78 -26.30 -4.02
C ASN A 238 10.25 -25.09 -3.18
N SER A 239 10.31 -25.21 -1.86
CA SER A 239 9.82 -24.18 -0.93
C SER A 239 10.64 -22.90 -0.97
N GLU A 240 11.91 -22.93 -1.36
CA GLU A 240 12.78 -21.75 -1.43
C GLU A 240 12.43 -20.90 -2.64
N ASP A 241 12.24 -21.51 -3.81
CA ASP A 241 11.79 -20.82 -5.03
C ASP A 241 10.41 -20.18 -4.85
N PHE A 242 9.49 -20.89 -4.15
CA PHE A 242 8.20 -20.34 -3.79
C PHE A 242 8.34 -19.08 -2.92
N LEU A 243 9.16 -19.14 -1.85
CA LEU A 243 9.37 -18.02 -0.96
C LEU A 243 10.04 -16.82 -1.67
N GLU A 244 10.97 -17.07 -2.58
CA GLU A 244 11.60 -16.00 -3.37
C GLU A 244 10.61 -15.34 -4.33
N SER A 245 9.77 -16.13 -4.99
CA SER A 245 8.69 -15.63 -5.85
C SER A 245 7.68 -14.79 -5.07
N VAL A 246 7.26 -15.27 -3.89
CA VAL A 246 6.38 -14.52 -2.98
C VAL A 246 7.04 -13.24 -2.50
N LYS A 247 8.31 -13.24 -2.09
CA LYS A 247 9.04 -12.03 -1.68
C LYS A 247 9.09 -11.01 -2.81
N THR A 248 9.38 -11.46 -4.02
CA THR A 248 9.45 -10.62 -5.21
C THR A 248 8.10 -9.96 -5.50
N ASP A 249 7.00 -10.67 -5.35
CA ASP A 249 5.65 -10.17 -5.57
C ASP A 249 5.16 -9.21 -4.46
N LEU A 250 5.63 -9.40 -3.22
CA LEU A 250 5.25 -8.59 -2.06
C LEU A 250 5.96 -7.22 -1.97
N VAL A 251 7.14 -7.06 -2.56
CA VAL A 251 8.03 -5.87 -2.35
C VAL A 251 7.75 -4.74 -3.33
N SER A 252 6.93 -4.95 -4.37
CA SER A 252 6.76 -3.96 -5.43
C SER A 252 5.83 -2.81 -5.04
N ASP A 253 6.31 -1.58 -5.20
CA ASP A 253 5.45 -0.40 -5.32
C ASP A 253 4.50 -0.60 -6.51
N GLU A 254 3.30 -0.06 -6.43
CA GLU A 254 2.24 -0.25 -7.43
C GLU A 254 2.07 1.02 -8.27
N VAL A 255 1.84 0.83 -9.57
CA VAL A 255 1.43 1.88 -10.49
C VAL A 255 0.02 1.61 -11.00
N TYR A 256 -0.79 2.66 -11.06
CA TYR A 256 -2.18 2.60 -11.52
C TYR A 256 -2.26 3.21 -12.90
N VAL A 257 -2.62 2.40 -13.89
CA VAL A 257 -2.79 2.82 -15.28
C VAL A 257 -4.23 2.63 -15.74
N PHE A 258 -4.64 3.40 -16.72
CA PHE A 258 -5.99 3.38 -17.25
C PHE A 258 -6.03 2.72 -18.62
N SER A 259 -7.06 1.89 -18.87
CA SER A 259 -7.40 1.50 -20.22
C SER A 259 -8.07 2.68 -20.97
N PRO A 260 -8.15 2.66 -22.31
CA PRO A 260 -8.90 3.67 -23.06
C PRO A 260 -10.38 3.76 -22.69
N LYS A 261 -10.93 2.70 -22.08
CA LYS A 261 -12.31 2.64 -21.56
C LYS A 261 -12.46 3.22 -20.18
N GLY A 262 -11.35 3.67 -19.53
CA GLY A 262 -11.35 4.21 -18.18
C GLY A 262 -11.26 3.16 -17.07
N GLU A 263 -11.02 1.88 -17.39
CA GLU A 263 -10.78 0.84 -16.40
C GLU A 263 -9.40 1.02 -15.77
N ILE A 264 -9.31 0.81 -14.47
CA ILE A 264 -8.07 0.98 -13.70
C ILE A 264 -7.38 -0.38 -13.56
N PHE A 265 -6.12 -0.44 -13.97
CA PHE A 265 -5.26 -1.59 -13.80
C PHE A 265 -4.15 -1.26 -12.81
N ASN A 266 -3.98 -2.16 -11.85
CA ASN A 266 -2.90 -2.08 -10.88
C ASN A 266 -1.76 -2.98 -11.34
N LEU A 267 -0.59 -2.39 -11.56
CA LEU A 267 0.61 -3.07 -12.00
C LEU A 267 1.75 -2.85 -11.00
N ARG A 268 2.74 -3.69 -11.05
CA ARG A 268 3.99 -3.53 -10.31
C ARG A 268 4.75 -2.30 -10.80
N SER A 269 5.40 -1.55 -9.92
CA SER A 269 6.34 -0.48 -10.32
C SER A 269 7.46 -1.06 -11.20
N GLY A 270 7.75 -0.36 -12.28
CA GLY A 270 8.65 -0.84 -13.33
C GLY A 270 7.97 -1.67 -14.42
N SER A 271 6.65 -1.92 -14.32
CA SER A 271 5.89 -2.57 -15.39
C SER A 271 5.88 -1.76 -16.68
N THR A 272 5.80 -2.47 -17.80
CA THR A 272 5.84 -1.96 -19.16
C THR A 272 4.48 -2.15 -19.84
N PRO A 273 4.25 -1.58 -21.03
CA PRO A 273 3.05 -1.84 -21.83
C PRO A 273 2.79 -3.33 -22.12
N VAL A 274 3.84 -4.15 -22.20
CA VAL A 274 3.71 -5.60 -22.35
C VAL A 274 3.10 -6.22 -21.07
N ASP A 275 3.59 -5.82 -19.88
CA ASP A 275 3.01 -6.25 -18.61
C ASP A 275 1.53 -5.86 -18.50
N PHE A 276 1.18 -4.64 -18.93
CA PHE A 276 -0.21 -4.18 -18.97
C PHE A 276 -1.07 -5.05 -19.90
N ALA A 277 -0.59 -5.38 -21.09
CA ALA A 277 -1.31 -6.23 -22.04
C ALA A 277 -1.64 -7.60 -21.44
N TYR A 278 -0.66 -8.25 -20.78
CA TYR A 278 -0.88 -9.53 -20.08
C TYR A 278 -1.76 -9.39 -18.83
N ALA A 279 -1.77 -8.23 -18.18
CA ALA A 279 -2.66 -7.98 -17.05
C ALA A 279 -4.12 -7.88 -17.50
N VAL A 280 -4.38 -7.29 -18.67
CA VAL A 280 -5.73 -7.20 -19.26
C VAL A 280 -6.21 -8.59 -19.69
N HIS A 281 -5.51 -9.22 -20.61
CA HIS A 281 -5.82 -10.58 -21.09
C HIS A 281 -4.59 -11.24 -21.73
N THR A 282 -4.45 -12.55 -21.57
CA THR A 282 -3.33 -13.31 -22.14
C THR A 282 -3.25 -13.19 -23.68
N ASP A 283 -4.39 -13.28 -24.38
CA ASP A 283 -4.42 -13.15 -25.84
C ASP A 283 -4.02 -11.75 -26.31
N LEU A 284 -4.33 -10.72 -25.51
CA LEU A 284 -3.88 -9.36 -25.79
C LEU A 284 -2.34 -9.29 -25.67
N GLY A 285 -1.78 -9.88 -24.63
CA GLY A 285 -0.34 -9.97 -24.41
C GLY A 285 0.38 -10.69 -25.54
N ASN A 286 -0.20 -11.80 -26.05
CA ASN A 286 0.36 -12.58 -27.14
C ASN A 286 0.28 -11.90 -28.51
N SER A 287 -0.57 -10.89 -28.67
CA SER A 287 -0.82 -10.21 -29.95
C SER A 287 -0.31 -8.76 -30.01
N VAL A 288 0.49 -8.34 -29.04
CA VAL A 288 1.04 -6.99 -28.96
C VAL A 288 1.92 -6.67 -30.16
N SER A 289 1.61 -5.59 -30.85
CA SER A 289 2.43 -5.06 -31.95
C SER A 289 2.95 -3.64 -31.68
N GLY A 290 2.29 -2.90 -30.78
CA GLY A 290 2.66 -1.54 -30.42
C GLY A 290 1.84 -1.04 -29.24
N CYS A 291 2.15 0.17 -28.79
CA CYS A 291 1.36 0.83 -27.75
C CYS A 291 1.32 2.34 -27.90
N LYS A 292 0.27 2.94 -27.31
CA LYS A 292 0.16 4.37 -27.10
C LYS A 292 0.01 4.66 -25.60
N ILE A 293 0.77 5.62 -25.12
CA ILE A 293 0.65 6.14 -23.76
C ILE A 293 0.16 7.58 -23.86
N ASN A 294 -0.96 7.90 -23.21
CA ASN A 294 -1.62 9.21 -23.28
C ASN A 294 -1.84 9.66 -24.73
N ARG A 295 -2.30 8.74 -25.62
CA ARG A 295 -2.55 8.93 -27.05
C ARG A 295 -1.31 9.17 -27.90
N LYS A 296 -0.10 8.99 -27.39
CA LYS A 296 1.17 9.11 -28.15
C LYS A 296 1.83 7.74 -28.25
N TYR A 297 2.37 7.42 -29.41
CA TYR A 297 3.14 6.20 -29.60
C TYR A 297 4.33 6.16 -28.63
N ALA A 298 4.54 5.01 -28.02
CA ALA A 298 5.62 4.77 -27.08
C ALA A 298 6.25 3.40 -27.33
N PRO A 299 7.53 3.22 -27.01
CA PRO A 299 8.18 1.92 -27.10
C PRO A 299 7.63 0.97 -26.03
N LEU A 300 7.64 -0.34 -26.33
CA LEU A 300 7.09 -1.38 -25.45
C LEU A 300 7.90 -1.59 -24.14
N ASN A 301 9.14 -1.13 -24.10
CA ASN A 301 10.05 -1.24 -22.95
C ASN A 301 10.01 -0.03 -22.00
N VAL A 302 9.16 0.95 -22.25
CA VAL A 302 9.03 2.13 -21.37
C VAL A 302 8.36 1.72 -20.07
N GLN A 303 8.85 2.22 -18.94
CA GLN A 303 8.21 2.01 -17.65
C GLN A 303 6.96 2.87 -17.51
N LEU A 304 5.88 2.25 -17.06
CA LEU A 304 4.60 2.91 -16.85
C LEU A 304 4.59 3.70 -15.53
N GLU A 305 3.92 4.85 -15.56
CA GLU A 305 3.71 5.71 -14.40
C GLU A 305 2.23 5.80 -14.04
N SER A 306 1.94 6.02 -12.75
CA SER A 306 0.55 6.17 -12.28
C SER A 306 -0.14 7.35 -12.93
N GLY A 307 -1.38 7.12 -13.40
CA GLY A 307 -2.21 8.12 -14.06
C GLY A 307 -2.13 8.11 -15.59
N GLN A 308 -1.27 7.27 -16.18
CA GLN A 308 -1.17 7.14 -17.62
C GLN A 308 -2.32 6.29 -18.20
N THR A 309 -2.80 6.68 -19.40
CA THR A 309 -3.72 5.86 -20.19
C THR A 309 -2.92 5.06 -21.19
N VAL A 310 -3.06 3.73 -21.16
CA VAL A 310 -2.31 2.79 -22.00
C VAL A 310 -3.26 2.11 -22.99
N GLU A 311 -2.97 2.24 -24.26
CA GLU A 311 -3.68 1.58 -25.38
C GLU A 311 -2.73 0.62 -26.06
N ILE A 312 -3.12 -0.65 -26.17
CA ILE A 312 -2.31 -1.69 -26.84
C ILE A 312 -2.81 -1.86 -28.26
N GLU A 313 -1.89 -1.81 -29.22
CA GLU A 313 -2.13 -2.17 -30.59
C GLU A 313 -1.79 -3.64 -30.81
N THR A 314 -2.66 -4.35 -31.52
CA THR A 314 -2.52 -5.79 -31.77
C THR A 314 -2.39 -6.10 -33.25
N SER A 315 -1.67 -7.17 -33.57
CA SER A 315 -1.58 -7.74 -34.91
C SER A 315 -1.82 -9.24 -34.88
N LYS A 316 -2.54 -9.76 -35.86
CA LYS A 316 -2.76 -11.19 -36.02
C LYS A 316 -1.46 -11.97 -36.28
N ASN A 317 -0.45 -11.29 -36.78
CA ASN A 317 0.87 -11.86 -37.08
C ASN A 317 1.94 -11.40 -36.07
N ALA A 318 1.54 -10.90 -34.89
CA ALA A 318 2.50 -10.54 -33.87
C ALA A 318 3.25 -11.78 -33.39
N ILE A 319 4.57 -11.67 -33.34
CA ILE A 319 5.46 -12.70 -32.80
C ILE A 319 5.95 -12.18 -31.46
N ILE A 320 5.87 -13.01 -30.44
CA ILE A 320 6.41 -12.67 -29.13
C ILE A 320 7.93 -12.56 -29.25
N ASP A 321 8.46 -11.39 -28.92
CA ASP A 321 9.89 -11.14 -28.97
C ASP A 321 10.55 -11.64 -27.69
N PRO A 322 11.52 -12.56 -27.78
CA PRO A 322 12.30 -13.01 -26.61
C PRO A 322 12.97 -11.86 -25.84
N ALA A 323 13.27 -10.75 -26.51
CA ALA A 323 13.85 -9.56 -25.88
C ALA A 323 12.94 -8.94 -24.81
N TRP A 324 11.63 -9.23 -24.82
CA TRP A 324 10.70 -8.76 -23.79
C TRP A 324 11.07 -9.26 -22.39
N LEU A 325 11.68 -10.43 -22.27
CA LEU A 325 12.17 -10.98 -21.00
C LEU A 325 13.17 -10.06 -20.29
N ASN A 326 13.86 -9.18 -21.01
CA ASN A 326 14.84 -8.27 -20.45
C ASN A 326 14.21 -7.08 -19.72
N PHE A 327 12.92 -6.79 -19.94
CA PHE A 327 12.29 -5.58 -19.39
C PHE A 327 10.90 -5.78 -18.80
N VAL A 328 10.25 -6.92 -18.97
CA VAL A 328 8.97 -7.22 -18.31
C VAL A 328 9.19 -7.43 -16.81
N ALA A 329 8.28 -6.90 -16.00
CA ALA A 329 8.42 -6.87 -14.55
C ALA A 329 7.46 -7.83 -13.82
N THR A 330 6.36 -8.26 -14.48
CA THR A 330 5.35 -9.13 -13.86
C THR A 330 5.64 -10.59 -14.09
N SER A 331 5.42 -11.42 -13.07
CA SER A 331 5.59 -12.89 -13.18
C SER A 331 4.72 -13.50 -14.26
N LYS A 332 3.53 -12.93 -14.49
CA LYS A 332 2.62 -13.36 -15.56
C LYS A 332 3.23 -13.13 -16.94
N ALA A 333 3.72 -11.92 -17.22
CA ALA A 333 4.37 -11.60 -18.49
C ALA A 333 5.63 -12.46 -18.72
N VAL A 334 6.48 -12.62 -17.70
CA VAL A 334 7.68 -13.48 -17.76
C VAL A 334 7.31 -14.91 -18.09
N SER A 335 6.33 -15.51 -17.39
CA SER A 335 5.92 -16.91 -17.61
C SER A 335 5.38 -17.15 -19.01
N TYR A 336 4.49 -16.28 -19.51
CA TYR A 336 3.91 -16.44 -20.84
C TYR A 336 4.91 -16.17 -21.97
N THR A 337 5.78 -15.19 -21.81
CA THR A 337 6.87 -14.92 -22.78
C THR A 337 7.82 -16.13 -22.83
N HIS A 338 8.14 -16.74 -21.68
CA HIS A 338 9.02 -17.91 -21.64
C HIS A 338 8.38 -19.17 -22.22
N LEU A 339 7.08 -19.42 -21.95
CA LEU A 339 6.36 -20.61 -22.45
C LEU A 339 6.13 -20.61 -23.95
N THR A 340 6.11 -19.43 -24.60
CA THR A 340 5.87 -19.27 -26.04
C THR A 340 7.15 -19.23 -26.85
N LEU A 341 8.32 -19.24 -26.22
CA LEU A 341 9.59 -19.41 -26.93
C LEU A 341 9.65 -20.81 -27.55
N PRO A 342 10.04 -20.95 -28.83
CA PRO A 342 10.28 -22.25 -29.40
C PRO A 342 11.39 -22.92 -28.57
N THR A 343 11.02 -23.99 -27.86
CA THR A 343 11.99 -24.89 -27.27
C THR A 343 12.82 -25.45 -28.42
N ASN A 344 14.06 -24.99 -28.56
CA ASN A 344 15.04 -25.63 -29.41
C ASN A 344 15.36 -27.01 -28.80
N SER A 345 14.45 -27.97 -28.99
CA SER A 345 14.75 -29.39 -28.88
C SER A 345 15.21 -29.84 -30.26
N GLY A 346 16.49 -29.69 -30.54
CA GLY A 346 17.06 -30.10 -31.80
C GLY A 346 18.58 -29.94 -31.79
N VAL A 347 19.28 -30.90 -31.28
CA VAL A 347 20.27 -31.81 -31.86
C VAL A 347 20.82 -32.73 -30.77
#